data_c65f27f88df84348c080a89bcf908ca9
#
_entry.id   c65f27f88df84348c080a89bcf908ca9
#
_cell.length_a   1.000
_cell.length_b   1.000
_cell.length_c   1.000
_cell.angle_alpha   90.00
_cell.angle_beta   90.00
_cell.angle_gamma   90.00
#
_symmetry.space_group_name_H-M   'P 1'
#
loop_
_entity.id
_entity.type
_entity.pdbx_description
1 polymer ?
#
loop_
_entity_poly.entity_id
_entity_poly.type
_entity_poly.pdbx_seq_one_letter_code
_entity_poly.pdbx_strand_id
1 'polypeptide(L)'
;MRFETRYTYDFVKRFLPDDCRRILEVGCGTGELAACLSRDGHEVVAIDIDPESVAAAQRVGVDSRVAKWPDFDDGRFHAVLFTRSLHHIHPLDRAVRHAADTLRESGRIIVEDFAHESADEKTLRWFVSTVRLLEATGSLAADDEFLQKVLSKTETLKAWRQNHEHELHTAAEINAQLEKTSSPVIREDAACYYRYAANAVTRTKERNSILQAFAEQEQTLSAEGSIIALGRRFVILRAR
;
A
#
# COMPACT_ATOMS: atom_id res chain seq x y z
N MET A 1 10.39 -11.99 7.09
CA MET A 1 9.39 -11.03 6.53
C MET A 1 10.12 -9.76 6.12
N ARG A 2 9.85 -9.25 4.93
CA ARG A 2 10.40 -7.98 4.46
C ARG A 2 9.86 -6.82 5.30
N PHE A 3 10.60 -5.73 5.40
CA PHE A 3 10.17 -4.55 6.15
C PHE A 3 8.84 -3.99 5.62
N GLU A 4 8.67 -3.87 4.30
CA GLU A 4 7.46 -3.33 3.67
C GLU A 4 6.22 -4.14 4.02
N THR A 5 6.34 -5.47 4.01
CA THR A 5 5.24 -6.36 4.38
C THR A 5 4.91 -6.24 5.87
N ARG A 6 5.93 -6.19 6.73
CA ARG A 6 5.74 -5.98 8.18
C ARG A 6 5.06 -4.65 8.46
N TYR A 7 5.49 -3.57 7.82
CA TYR A 7 4.94 -2.24 8.02
C TYR A 7 3.44 -2.15 7.66
N THR A 8 3.03 -2.81 6.56
CA THR A 8 1.61 -2.96 6.19
C THR A 8 0.88 -3.91 7.14
N TYR A 9 1.49 -5.04 7.48
CA TYR A 9 0.92 -6.04 8.39
C TYR A 9 0.62 -5.44 9.78
N ASP A 10 1.56 -4.68 10.37
CA ASP A 10 1.37 -4.04 11.68
C ASP A 10 0.19 -3.06 11.66
N PHE A 11 0.02 -2.32 10.56
CA PHE A 11 -1.16 -1.47 10.35
C PHE A 11 -2.45 -2.29 10.27
N VAL A 12 -2.49 -3.30 9.41
CA VAL A 12 -3.68 -4.15 9.23
C VAL A 12 -4.07 -4.81 10.55
N LYS A 13 -3.12 -5.42 11.25
CA LYS A 13 -3.37 -6.09 12.55
C LYS A 13 -3.97 -5.18 13.60
N ARG A 14 -3.56 -3.92 13.66
CA ARG A 14 -4.11 -2.92 14.60
C ARG A 14 -5.59 -2.66 14.38
N PHE A 15 -6.06 -2.84 13.16
CA PHE A 15 -7.44 -2.52 12.77
C PHE A 15 -8.29 -3.72 12.39
N LEU A 16 -7.81 -4.95 12.48
CA LEU A 16 -8.69 -6.11 12.34
C LEU A 16 -9.72 -6.14 13.48
N PRO A 17 -10.96 -6.58 13.24
CA PRO A 17 -11.91 -6.88 14.32
C PRO A 17 -11.33 -7.95 15.27
N ASP A 18 -11.67 -7.88 16.57
CA ASP A 18 -11.18 -8.83 17.57
C ASP A 18 -11.59 -10.28 17.26
N ASP A 19 -12.76 -10.47 16.66
CA ASP A 19 -13.31 -11.77 16.25
C ASP A 19 -13.04 -12.08 14.77
N CYS A 20 -12.08 -11.39 14.15
CA CYS A 20 -11.77 -11.54 12.75
C CYS A 20 -11.35 -12.98 12.42
N ARG A 21 -12.09 -13.62 11.52
CA ARG A 21 -11.76 -14.98 11.04
C ARG A 21 -11.47 -14.99 9.55
N ARG A 22 -12.28 -14.29 8.76
CA ARG A 22 -12.23 -14.35 7.30
C ARG A 22 -11.91 -13.01 6.70
N ILE A 23 -10.86 -12.96 5.88
CA ILE A 23 -10.30 -11.75 5.28
C ILE A 23 -10.26 -11.91 3.77
N LEU A 24 -10.62 -10.85 3.04
CA LEU A 24 -10.37 -10.73 1.61
C LEU A 24 -9.23 -9.72 1.38
N GLU A 25 -8.18 -10.13 0.68
CA GLU A 25 -7.16 -9.22 0.16
C GLU A 25 -7.34 -9.02 -1.35
N VAL A 26 -7.57 -7.77 -1.77
CA VAL A 26 -7.79 -7.38 -3.17
C VAL A 26 -6.53 -6.74 -3.74
N GLY A 27 -5.98 -7.33 -4.80
CA GLY A 27 -4.68 -6.97 -5.36
C GLY A 27 -3.54 -7.51 -4.49
N CYS A 28 -3.54 -8.81 -4.24
CA CYS A 28 -2.62 -9.44 -3.27
C CYS A 28 -1.17 -9.54 -3.76
N GLY A 29 -0.91 -9.31 -5.05
CA GLY A 29 0.41 -9.52 -5.63
C GLY A 29 0.94 -10.93 -5.32
N THR A 30 2.17 -11.02 -4.84
CA THR A 30 2.82 -12.30 -4.50
C THR A 30 2.34 -12.94 -3.19
N GLY A 31 1.32 -12.36 -2.52
CA GLY A 31 0.64 -12.94 -1.36
C GLY A 31 1.42 -12.88 -0.04
N GLU A 32 2.45 -12.04 0.09
CA GLU A 32 3.26 -11.98 1.31
C GLU A 32 2.44 -11.58 2.55
N LEU A 33 1.53 -10.59 2.41
CA LEU A 33 0.66 -10.15 3.50
C LEU A 33 -0.39 -11.23 3.83
N ALA A 34 -1.08 -11.77 2.82
CA ALA A 34 -2.03 -12.86 2.98
C ALA A 34 -1.41 -14.06 3.71
N ALA A 35 -0.19 -14.46 3.32
CA ALA A 35 0.53 -15.55 3.98
C ALA A 35 0.87 -15.24 5.45
N CYS A 36 1.12 -13.99 5.81
CA CYS A 36 1.33 -13.59 7.21
C CYS A 36 0.04 -13.71 8.02
N LEU A 37 -1.06 -13.18 7.49
CA LEU A 37 -2.38 -13.23 8.12
C LEU A 37 -2.90 -14.67 8.25
N SER A 38 -2.66 -15.52 7.24
CA SER A 38 -3.02 -16.95 7.30
C SER A 38 -2.26 -17.69 8.41
N ARG A 39 -0.97 -17.38 8.62
CA ARG A 39 -0.17 -17.94 9.72
C ARG A 39 -0.66 -17.52 11.10
N ASP A 40 -1.34 -16.37 11.20
CA ASP A 40 -2.00 -15.95 12.43
C ASP A 40 -3.33 -16.68 12.69
N GLY A 41 -3.75 -17.57 11.81
CA GLY A 41 -4.97 -18.36 11.94
C GLY A 41 -6.20 -17.74 11.26
N HIS A 42 -6.03 -16.68 10.46
CA HIS A 42 -7.13 -16.15 9.65
C HIS A 42 -7.34 -16.98 8.37
N GLU A 43 -8.59 -17.17 7.98
CA GLU A 43 -8.96 -17.63 6.64
C GLU A 43 -8.81 -16.45 5.67
N VAL A 44 -7.75 -16.47 4.87
CA VAL A 44 -7.49 -15.40 3.91
C VAL A 44 -7.79 -15.87 2.50
N VAL A 45 -8.74 -15.22 1.85
CA VAL A 45 -8.97 -15.31 0.41
C VAL A 45 -8.27 -14.12 -0.23
N ALA A 46 -7.44 -14.37 -1.24
CA ALA A 46 -6.69 -13.33 -1.91
C ALA A 46 -7.01 -13.33 -3.43
N ILE A 47 -7.15 -12.16 -4.02
CA ILE A 47 -7.37 -12.04 -5.46
C ILE A 47 -6.39 -11.07 -6.10
N ASP A 48 -6.01 -11.37 -7.32
CA ASP A 48 -5.27 -10.47 -8.21
C ASP A 48 -5.70 -10.68 -9.66
N ILE A 49 -5.54 -9.67 -10.50
CA ILE A 49 -5.81 -9.79 -11.94
C ILE A 49 -4.65 -10.46 -12.69
N ASP A 50 -3.45 -10.42 -12.10
CA ASP A 50 -2.24 -10.99 -12.69
C ASP A 50 -2.07 -12.47 -12.33
N PRO A 51 -2.14 -13.39 -13.32
CA PRO A 51 -1.98 -14.82 -13.07
C PRO A 51 -0.61 -15.21 -12.51
N GLU A 52 0.46 -14.47 -12.82
CA GLU A 52 1.80 -14.77 -12.31
C GLU A 52 1.91 -14.42 -10.82
N SER A 53 1.35 -13.31 -10.41
CA SER A 53 1.19 -12.91 -9.00
C SER A 53 0.40 -13.96 -8.22
N VAL A 54 -0.76 -14.38 -8.74
CA VAL A 54 -1.57 -15.43 -8.11
C VAL A 54 -0.80 -16.74 -7.99
N ALA A 55 -0.10 -17.18 -9.05
CA ALA A 55 0.72 -18.37 -8.99
C ALA A 55 1.86 -18.27 -7.98
N ALA A 56 2.43 -17.07 -7.79
CA ALA A 56 3.42 -16.82 -6.74
C ALA A 56 2.81 -16.91 -5.33
N ALA A 57 1.62 -16.34 -5.12
CA ALA A 57 0.89 -16.41 -3.86
C ALA A 57 0.49 -17.86 -3.49
N GLN A 58 0.04 -18.64 -4.46
CA GLN A 58 -0.27 -20.07 -4.28
C GLN A 58 0.95 -20.88 -3.85
N ARG A 59 2.14 -20.57 -4.40
CA ARG A 59 3.40 -21.27 -4.02
C ARG A 59 3.78 -21.04 -2.55
N VAL A 60 3.32 -19.96 -1.94
CA VAL A 60 3.54 -19.69 -0.50
C VAL A 60 2.34 -20.09 0.38
N GLY A 61 1.39 -20.85 -0.19
CA GLY A 61 0.28 -21.48 0.53
C GLY A 61 -0.94 -20.60 0.74
N VAL A 62 -1.09 -19.53 -0.03
CA VAL A 62 -2.26 -18.62 0.04
C VAL A 62 -3.39 -19.16 -0.85
N ASP A 63 -4.63 -19.16 -0.35
CA ASP A 63 -5.83 -19.34 -1.20
C ASP A 63 -6.00 -18.09 -2.07
N SER A 64 -5.35 -18.11 -3.24
CA SER A 64 -5.38 -17.00 -4.16
C SER A 64 -5.99 -17.40 -5.51
N ARG A 65 -6.70 -16.44 -6.13
CA ARG A 65 -7.47 -16.67 -7.34
C ARG A 65 -7.29 -15.51 -8.32
N VAL A 66 -7.21 -15.84 -9.61
CA VAL A 66 -7.21 -14.83 -10.67
C VAL A 66 -8.63 -14.29 -10.78
N ALA A 67 -8.84 -13.05 -10.34
CA ALA A 67 -10.15 -12.42 -10.37
C ALA A 67 -10.03 -10.90 -10.45
N LYS A 68 -11.05 -10.27 -11.03
CA LYS A 68 -11.17 -8.82 -11.13
C LYS A 68 -12.15 -8.33 -10.06
N TRP A 69 -11.70 -7.33 -9.27
CA TRP A 69 -12.59 -6.59 -8.40
C TRP A 69 -13.25 -5.44 -9.18
N PRO A 70 -14.57 -5.17 -9.02
CA PRO A 70 -15.51 -5.72 -8.04
C PRO A 70 -16.41 -6.86 -8.60
N ASP A 71 -15.96 -7.65 -9.54
CA ASP A 71 -16.76 -8.74 -10.13
C ASP A 71 -16.61 -10.08 -9.36
N PHE A 72 -15.75 -10.11 -8.32
CA PHE A 72 -15.53 -11.26 -7.46
C PHE A 72 -16.50 -11.29 -6.29
N ASP A 73 -17.10 -12.45 -6.03
CA ASP A 73 -17.95 -12.73 -4.86
C ASP A 73 -17.56 -14.09 -4.27
N ASP A 74 -17.35 -14.12 -2.97
CA ASP A 74 -17.08 -15.35 -2.21
C ASP A 74 -17.72 -15.24 -0.81
N GLY A 75 -18.89 -14.63 -0.74
CA GLY A 75 -19.66 -14.43 0.48
C GLY A 75 -19.19 -13.27 1.35
N ARG A 76 -19.29 -13.41 2.68
CA ARG A 76 -19.08 -12.31 3.62
C ARG A 76 -17.72 -12.41 4.35
N PHE A 77 -17.07 -11.27 4.55
CA PHE A 77 -15.76 -11.12 5.18
C PHE A 77 -15.83 -10.25 6.44
N HIS A 78 -14.95 -10.49 7.39
CA HIS A 78 -14.76 -9.62 8.55
C HIS A 78 -13.88 -8.42 8.20
N ALA A 79 -12.98 -8.58 7.23
CA ALA A 79 -12.20 -7.48 6.69
C ALA A 79 -12.01 -7.62 5.17
N VAL A 80 -12.05 -6.49 4.46
CA VAL A 80 -11.63 -6.36 3.06
C VAL A 80 -10.44 -5.42 3.03
N LEU A 81 -9.34 -5.89 2.48
CA LEU A 81 -8.06 -5.17 2.44
C LEU A 81 -7.75 -4.71 1.02
N PHE A 82 -7.33 -3.45 0.89
CA PHE A 82 -6.72 -2.89 -0.29
C PHE A 82 -5.35 -2.34 0.10
N THR A 83 -4.30 -3.05 -0.27
CA THR A 83 -2.93 -2.66 0.08
C THR A 83 -2.19 -2.22 -1.17
N ARG A 84 -2.31 -0.94 -1.52
CA ARG A 84 -1.80 -0.30 -2.74
C ARG A 84 -2.42 -0.87 -4.02
N SER A 85 -3.71 -1.14 -3.98
CA SER A 85 -4.44 -1.69 -5.11
C SER A 85 -5.66 -0.86 -5.51
N LEU A 86 -6.27 -0.14 -4.56
CA LEU A 86 -7.54 0.56 -4.81
C LEU A 86 -7.40 1.68 -5.85
N HIS A 87 -6.23 2.32 -5.91
CA HIS A 87 -5.96 3.36 -6.91
C HIS A 87 -5.98 2.87 -8.37
N HIS A 88 -5.88 1.57 -8.63
CA HIS A 88 -6.00 0.96 -9.95
C HIS A 88 -7.40 0.44 -10.28
N ILE A 89 -8.33 0.43 -9.33
CA ILE A 89 -9.60 -0.29 -9.49
C ILE A 89 -10.71 0.64 -10.00
N HIS A 90 -11.17 0.39 -11.21
CA HIS A 90 -12.23 1.15 -11.88
C HIS A 90 -13.49 0.30 -12.12
N PRO A 91 -14.70 0.89 -11.91
CA PRO A 91 -14.95 2.22 -11.33
C PRO A 91 -14.86 2.21 -9.79
N LEU A 92 -14.27 3.25 -9.20
CA LEU A 92 -13.97 3.34 -7.76
C LEU A 92 -15.22 3.26 -6.87
N ASP A 93 -16.31 3.91 -7.29
CA ASP A 93 -17.57 3.90 -6.54
C ASP A 93 -18.16 2.50 -6.42
N ARG A 94 -18.08 1.70 -7.49
CA ARG A 94 -18.51 0.30 -7.48
C ARG A 94 -17.58 -0.55 -6.62
N ALA A 95 -16.28 -0.32 -6.69
CA ALA A 95 -15.28 -1.03 -5.90
C ALA A 95 -15.50 -0.87 -4.39
N VAL A 96 -15.70 0.37 -3.94
CA VAL A 96 -15.92 0.68 -2.51
C VAL A 96 -17.30 0.18 -2.05
N ARG A 97 -18.34 0.35 -2.85
CA ARG A 97 -19.69 -0.14 -2.52
C ARG A 97 -19.70 -1.66 -2.36
N HIS A 98 -19.12 -2.38 -3.31
CA HIS A 98 -19.05 -3.83 -3.25
C HIS A 98 -18.25 -4.32 -2.04
N ALA A 99 -17.16 -3.63 -1.67
CA ALA A 99 -16.42 -3.94 -0.44
C ALA A 99 -17.31 -3.78 0.80
N ALA A 100 -18.09 -2.70 0.88
CA ALA A 100 -19.03 -2.49 1.99
C ALA A 100 -20.14 -3.56 2.02
N ASP A 101 -20.65 -3.96 0.85
CA ASP A 101 -21.71 -4.97 0.74
C ASP A 101 -21.23 -6.38 1.11
N THR A 102 -19.98 -6.71 0.89
CA THR A 102 -19.38 -8.00 1.24
C THR A 102 -18.91 -8.10 2.69
N LEU A 103 -18.97 -7.01 3.47
CA LEU A 103 -18.65 -7.06 4.89
C LEU A 103 -19.73 -7.76 5.71
N ARG A 104 -19.30 -8.47 6.75
CA ARG A 104 -20.14 -8.86 7.89
C ARG A 104 -20.51 -7.65 8.74
N GLU A 105 -21.46 -7.80 9.66
CA GLU A 105 -21.67 -6.82 10.74
C GLU A 105 -20.37 -6.59 11.51
N SER A 106 -20.09 -5.34 11.87
CA SER A 106 -18.85 -4.91 12.51
C SER A 106 -17.56 -5.17 11.69
N GLY A 107 -17.72 -5.53 10.41
CA GLY A 107 -16.59 -5.73 9.50
C GLY A 107 -15.89 -4.41 9.14
N ARG A 108 -14.71 -4.50 8.57
CA ARG A 108 -13.87 -3.33 8.24
C ARG A 108 -13.34 -3.35 6.82
N ILE A 109 -13.34 -2.19 6.16
CA ILE A 109 -12.52 -1.96 4.98
C ILE A 109 -11.23 -1.30 5.47
N ILE A 110 -10.09 -1.88 5.12
CA ILE A 110 -8.76 -1.38 5.50
C ILE A 110 -7.99 -1.08 4.21
N VAL A 111 -7.61 0.18 4.03
CA VAL A 111 -6.92 0.65 2.84
C VAL A 111 -5.57 1.23 3.24
N GLU A 112 -4.49 0.77 2.62
CA GLU A 112 -3.21 1.44 2.57
C GLU A 112 -2.93 1.81 1.11
N ASP A 113 -2.79 3.10 0.84
CA ASP A 113 -2.55 3.63 -0.49
C ASP A 113 -1.59 4.82 -0.44
N PHE A 114 -1.39 5.55 -1.52
CA PHE A 114 -0.47 6.67 -1.56
C PHE A 114 -1.03 7.87 -2.33
N ALA A 115 -0.69 9.06 -1.85
CA ALA A 115 -1.09 10.34 -2.41
C ALA A 115 -0.02 10.87 -3.38
N HIS A 116 0.15 10.19 -4.52
CA HIS A 116 1.16 10.56 -5.52
C HIS A 116 1.01 12.00 -6.01
N GLU A 117 -0.21 12.51 -6.02
CA GLU A 117 -0.57 13.87 -6.41
C GLU A 117 -0.10 14.93 -5.40
N SER A 118 0.13 14.55 -4.15
CA SER A 118 0.49 15.47 -3.06
C SER A 118 1.97 15.83 -3.00
N ALA A 119 2.83 15.10 -3.73
CA ALA A 119 4.27 15.33 -3.70
C ALA A 119 4.62 16.75 -4.20
N ASP A 120 5.43 17.47 -3.43
CA ASP A 120 5.95 18.78 -3.78
C ASP A 120 7.47 18.76 -4.04
N GLU A 121 8.00 19.87 -4.58
CA GLU A 121 9.43 19.97 -4.88
C GLU A 121 10.32 19.86 -3.64
N LYS A 122 9.88 20.36 -2.47
CA LYS A 122 10.63 20.31 -1.22
C LYS A 122 10.77 18.87 -0.75
N THR A 123 9.68 18.14 -0.75
CA THR A 123 9.62 16.73 -0.37
C THR A 123 10.45 15.87 -1.32
N LEU A 124 10.34 16.11 -2.63
CA LEU A 124 11.11 15.36 -3.62
C LEU A 124 12.61 15.67 -3.55
N ARG A 125 13.03 16.89 -3.21
CA ARG A 125 14.43 17.20 -2.93
C ARG A 125 14.98 16.38 -1.75
N TRP A 126 14.20 16.25 -0.69
CA TRP A 126 14.57 15.39 0.45
C TRP A 126 14.69 13.93 -0.02
N PHE A 127 13.69 13.40 -0.73
CA PHE A 127 13.70 12.03 -1.24
C PHE A 127 14.95 11.76 -2.10
N VAL A 128 15.22 12.62 -3.09
CA VAL A 128 16.42 12.51 -3.95
C VAL A 128 17.71 12.56 -3.13
N SER A 129 17.80 13.45 -2.14
CA SER A 129 18.98 13.56 -1.29
C SER A 129 19.22 12.29 -0.48
N THR A 130 18.14 11.69 0.05
CA THR A 130 18.21 10.44 0.81
C THR A 130 18.65 9.27 -0.09
N VAL A 131 18.07 9.15 -1.30
CA VAL A 131 18.45 8.11 -2.26
C VAL A 131 19.93 8.27 -2.70
N ARG A 132 20.38 9.49 -2.98
CA ARG A 132 21.79 9.77 -3.32
C ARG A 132 22.76 9.42 -2.18
N LEU A 133 22.37 9.67 -0.94
CA LEU A 133 23.18 9.28 0.21
C LEU A 133 23.31 7.75 0.29
N LEU A 134 22.22 7.02 0.10
CA LEU A 134 22.24 5.55 0.09
C LEU A 134 23.08 5.00 -1.07
N GLU A 135 23.00 5.61 -2.24
CA GLU A 135 23.85 5.27 -3.40
C GLU A 135 25.33 5.53 -3.11
N ALA A 136 25.67 6.72 -2.62
CA ALA A 136 27.06 7.10 -2.30
C ALA A 136 27.71 6.19 -1.24
N THR A 137 26.91 5.62 -0.34
CA THR A 137 27.40 4.64 0.66
C THR A 137 27.43 3.20 0.14
N GLY A 138 27.08 2.98 -1.14
CA GLY A 138 26.98 1.64 -1.74
C GLY A 138 25.86 0.78 -1.12
N SER A 139 24.89 1.40 -0.49
CA SER A 139 23.74 0.71 0.11
C SER A 139 22.59 0.50 -0.89
N LEU A 140 22.62 1.23 -2.01
CA LEU A 140 21.60 1.21 -3.04
C LEU A 140 22.27 1.29 -4.42
N ALA A 141 21.79 0.50 -5.38
CA ALA A 141 22.11 0.63 -6.79
C ALA A 141 20.93 1.30 -7.50
N ALA A 142 21.15 2.49 -8.04
CA ALA A 142 20.13 3.22 -8.79
C ALA A 142 20.08 2.75 -10.25
N ASP A 143 19.93 1.45 -10.47
CA ASP A 143 19.74 0.82 -11.80
C ASP A 143 18.25 0.74 -12.20
N ASP A 144 17.35 1.01 -11.26
CA ASP A 144 15.92 1.15 -11.52
C ASP A 144 15.65 2.39 -12.40
N GLU A 145 14.88 2.24 -13.46
CA GLU A 145 14.60 3.28 -14.46
C GLU A 145 13.94 4.53 -13.85
N PHE A 146 13.04 4.33 -12.89
CA PHE A 146 12.38 5.45 -12.21
C PHE A 146 13.37 6.22 -11.33
N LEU A 147 14.17 5.52 -10.52
CA LEU A 147 15.19 6.16 -9.69
C LEU A 147 16.21 6.92 -10.53
N GLN A 148 16.67 6.34 -11.64
CA GLN A 148 17.56 7.03 -12.56
C GLN A 148 16.94 8.31 -13.12
N LYS A 149 15.67 8.27 -13.54
CA LYS A 149 14.93 9.45 -14.02
C LYS A 149 14.81 10.53 -12.94
N VAL A 150 14.48 10.14 -11.71
CA VAL A 150 14.33 11.06 -10.58
C VAL A 150 15.66 11.65 -10.15
N LEU A 151 16.75 10.87 -10.16
CA LEU A 151 18.08 11.31 -9.76
C LEU A 151 18.77 12.17 -10.82
N SER A 152 18.49 11.96 -12.11
CA SER A 152 19.23 12.62 -13.21
C SER A 152 18.70 14.01 -13.57
N LYS A 153 17.50 14.42 -13.08
CA LYS A 153 16.81 15.60 -13.60
C LYS A 153 16.80 16.78 -12.64
N THR A 154 16.93 17.97 -13.23
CA THR A 154 16.64 19.25 -12.58
C THR A 154 15.14 19.46 -12.35
N GLU A 155 14.27 18.72 -13.08
CA GLU A 155 12.80 18.78 -13.00
C GLU A 155 12.21 17.52 -12.31
N THR A 156 12.62 17.26 -11.08
CA THR A 156 12.22 16.05 -10.33
C THR A 156 10.68 15.93 -10.18
N LEU A 157 9.99 17.03 -9.90
CA LEU A 157 8.53 17.02 -9.77
C LEU A 157 7.83 16.65 -11.08
N LYS A 158 8.33 17.12 -12.22
CA LYS A 158 7.79 16.74 -13.53
C LYS A 158 8.02 15.25 -13.81
N ALA A 159 9.22 14.73 -13.51
CA ALA A 159 9.53 13.31 -13.66
C ALA A 159 8.65 12.45 -12.74
N TRP A 160 8.42 12.90 -11.50
CA TRP A 160 7.50 12.26 -10.56
C TRP A 160 6.08 12.19 -11.12
N ARG A 161 5.53 13.33 -11.58
CA ARG A 161 4.19 13.38 -12.15
C ARG A 161 4.05 12.48 -13.37
N GLN A 162 5.00 12.54 -14.31
CA GLN A 162 5.02 11.68 -15.50
C GLN A 162 5.02 10.17 -15.18
N ASN A 163 5.67 9.77 -14.11
CA ASN A 163 5.66 8.37 -13.67
C ASN A 163 4.29 7.93 -13.12
N HIS A 164 3.43 8.88 -12.73
CA HIS A 164 2.12 8.64 -12.15
C HIS A 164 0.97 9.17 -13.05
N GLU A 165 1.26 9.55 -14.30
CA GLU A 165 0.27 10.02 -15.31
C GLU A 165 -0.57 8.87 -15.90
N HIS A 166 -0.76 7.78 -15.18
CA HIS A 166 -1.69 6.73 -15.57
C HIS A 166 -3.08 6.99 -14.98
N GLU A 167 -4.09 6.25 -15.41
CA GLU A 167 -5.45 6.32 -14.87
C GLU A 167 -5.50 5.81 -13.41
N LEU A 168 -4.84 6.54 -12.49
CA LEU A 168 -4.83 6.24 -11.07
C LEU A 168 -5.82 7.13 -10.34
N HIS A 169 -6.56 6.55 -9.40
CA HIS A 169 -7.32 7.36 -8.45
C HIS A 169 -6.39 8.03 -7.45
N THR A 170 -6.62 9.31 -7.20
CA THR A 170 -5.91 10.05 -6.16
C THR A 170 -6.36 9.62 -4.77
N ALA A 171 -5.52 9.85 -3.77
CA ALA A 171 -5.92 9.58 -2.38
C ALA A 171 -7.12 10.42 -1.93
N ALA A 172 -7.27 11.62 -2.47
CA ALA A 172 -8.43 12.47 -2.24
C ALA A 172 -9.73 11.88 -2.81
N GLU A 173 -9.70 11.31 -4.03
CA GLU A 173 -10.84 10.63 -4.63
C GLU A 173 -11.21 9.35 -3.85
N ILE A 174 -10.21 8.56 -3.45
CA ILE A 174 -10.41 7.38 -2.60
C ILE A 174 -11.10 7.79 -1.30
N ASN A 175 -10.57 8.80 -0.59
CA ASN A 175 -11.17 9.30 0.64
C ASN A 175 -12.62 9.76 0.45
N ALA A 176 -12.87 10.59 -0.57
CA ALA A 176 -14.22 11.09 -0.86
C ALA A 176 -15.21 9.96 -1.17
N GLN A 177 -14.75 8.88 -1.79
CA GLN A 177 -15.59 7.72 -2.07
C GLN A 177 -15.84 6.87 -0.82
N LEU A 178 -14.84 6.71 0.05
CA LEU A 178 -14.99 6.01 1.32
C LEU A 178 -15.97 6.73 2.26
N GLU A 179 -15.98 8.06 2.28
CA GLU A 179 -16.93 8.86 3.08
C GLU A 179 -18.40 8.63 2.69
N LYS A 180 -18.68 8.25 1.44
CA LYS A 180 -20.04 7.95 0.99
C LYS A 180 -20.62 6.64 1.57
N THR A 181 -19.82 5.83 2.24
CA THR A 181 -20.30 4.60 2.88
C THR A 181 -21.14 4.84 4.14
N SER A 182 -21.33 6.09 4.55
CA SER A 182 -22.05 6.50 5.77
C SER A 182 -21.47 5.93 7.08
N SER A 183 -20.26 5.43 7.05
CA SER A 183 -19.53 4.86 8.19
C SER A 183 -18.37 5.78 8.58
N PRO A 184 -17.97 5.81 9.87
CA PRO A 184 -16.79 6.56 10.29
C PRO A 184 -15.54 6.12 9.54
N VAL A 185 -14.74 7.10 9.08
CA VAL A 185 -13.47 6.88 8.39
C VAL A 185 -12.32 7.33 9.28
N ILE A 186 -11.48 6.40 9.71
CA ILE A 186 -10.20 6.72 10.34
C ILE A 186 -9.18 7.01 9.24
N ARG A 187 -8.35 8.04 9.43
CA ARG A 187 -7.32 8.47 8.47
C ARG A 187 -6.00 8.60 9.16
N GLU A 188 -4.96 8.09 8.52
CA GLU A 188 -3.57 8.21 8.99
C GLU A 188 -2.64 8.48 7.83
N ASP A 189 -1.67 9.35 8.03
CA ASP A 189 -0.52 9.49 7.15
C ASP A 189 0.50 8.39 7.46
N ALA A 190 1.22 7.93 6.45
CA ALA A 190 2.19 6.87 6.59
C ALA A 190 3.41 7.10 5.70
N ALA A 191 4.55 6.53 6.10
CA ALA A 191 5.72 6.50 5.24
C ALA A 191 5.45 5.62 4.01
N CYS A 192 5.89 6.10 2.84
CA CYS A 192 5.77 5.35 1.59
C CYS A 192 6.92 5.62 0.59
N TYR A 193 7.64 6.75 0.67
CA TYR A 193 8.77 7.05 -0.23
C TYR A 193 9.84 5.96 -0.19
N TYR A 194 10.10 5.35 0.96
CA TYR A 194 11.07 4.27 1.11
C TYR A 194 10.81 3.08 0.17
N ARG A 195 9.54 2.88 -0.25
CA ARG A 195 9.14 1.76 -1.14
C ARG A 195 9.73 1.91 -2.54
N TYR A 196 9.91 3.14 -3.01
CA TYR A 196 10.55 3.40 -4.31
C TYR A 196 12.04 3.03 -4.32
N ALA A 197 12.69 3.03 -3.16
CA ALA A 197 14.08 2.60 -3.02
C ALA A 197 14.21 1.10 -2.69
N ALA A 198 13.13 0.45 -2.28
CA ALA A 198 13.17 -0.88 -1.67
C ALA A 198 13.78 -1.97 -2.56
N ASN A 199 13.51 -1.94 -3.87
CA ASN A 199 14.05 -2.93 -4.81
C ASN A 199 15.51 -2.65 -5.19
N ALA A 200 15.97 -1.42 -5.03
CA ALA A 200 17.32 -0.98 -5.37
C ALA A 200 18.32 -1.17 -4.22
N VAL A 201 17.89 -1.54 -3.00
CA VAL A 201 18.78 -1.79 -1.88
C VAL A 201 19.61 -3.06 -2.12
N THR A 202 20.92 -2.89 -2.26
CA THR A 202 21.88 -3.97 -2.58
C THR A 202 22.35 -4.76 -1.37
N ARG A 203 22.37 -4.14 -0.18
CA ARG A 203 22.81 -4.76 1.06
C ARG A 203 21.71 -5.62 1.67
N THR A 204 21.60 -6.87 1.22
CA THR A 204 20.52 -7.78 1.61
C THR A 204 20.42 -8.06 3.11
N LYS A 205 21.54 -8.07 3.84
CA LYS A 205 21.55 -8.28 5.30
C LYS A 205 20.98 -7.09 6.07
N GLU A 206 21.32 -5.88 5.63
CA GLU A 206 20.92 -4.61 6.26
C GLU A 206 19.65 -4.01 5.65
N ARG A 207 19.08 -4.64 4.62
CA ARG A 207 17.95 -4.12 3.84
C ARG A 207 16.80 -3.65 4.72
N ASN A 208 16.35 -4.49 5.63
CA ASN A 208 15.23 -4.14 6.51
C ASN A 208 15.55 -2.95 7.42
N SER A 209 16.78 -2.85 7.95
CA SER A 209 17.21 -1.73 8.80
C SER A 209 17.34 -0.43 8.02
N ILE A 210 17.84 -0.49 6.78
CA ILE A 210 17.93 0.67 5.89
C ILE A 210 16.53 1.20 5.58
N LEU A 211 15.61 0.34 5.17
CA LEU A 211 14.25 0.75 4.84
C LEU A 211 13.46 1.21 6.06
N GLN A 212 13.70 0.62 7.22
CA GLN A 212 13.13 1.07 8.49
C GLN A 212 13.61 2.48 8.83
N ALA A 213 14.92 2.73 8.78
CA ALA A 213 15.47 4.06 9.05
C ALA A 213 14.96 5.11 8.06
N PHE A 214 14.81 4.73 6.78
CA PHE A 214 14.22 5.62 5.77
C PHE A 214 12.76 5.97 6.13
N ALA A 215 11.94 4.97 6.46
CA ALA A 215 10.55 5.17 6.84
C ALA A 215 10.41 5.99 8.12
N GLU A 216 11.25 5.75 9.13
CA GLU A 216 11.27 6.52 10.38
C GLU A 216 11.64 7.98 10.14
N GLN A 217 12.61 8.25 9.27
CA GLN A 217 12.97 9.62 8.87
C GLN A 217 11.79 10.30 8.16
N GLU A 218 11.14 9.62 7.21
CA GLU A 218 9.95 10.13 6.52
C GLU A 218 8.85 10.50 7.51
N GLN A 219 8.55 9.60 8.47
CA GLN A 219 7.53 9.84 9.49
C GLN A 219 7.86 11.04 10.37
N THR A 220 9.10 11.15 10.83
CA THR A 220 9.54 12.27 11.68
C THR A 220 9.40 13.60 10.95
N LEU A 221 9.96 13.71 9.75
CA LEU A 221 9.93 14.93 8.96
C LEU A 221 8.50 15.32 8.53
N SER A 222 7.66 14.33 8.27
CA SER A 222 6.26 14.55 7.95
C SER A 222 5.46 15.05 9.17
N ALA A 223 5.68 14.46 10.34
CA ALA A 223 5.04 14.89 11.58
C ALA A 223 5.43 16.34 11.98
N GLU A 224 6.65 16.76 11.64
CA GLU A 224 7.14 18.11 11.82
C GLU A 224 6.66 19.10 10.74
N GLY A 225 5.93 18.63 9.71
CA GLY A 225 5.52 19.45 8.57
C GLY A 225 6.67 19.86 7.63
N SER A 226 7.82 19.21 7.75
CA SER A 226 8.99 19.47 6.91
C SER A 226 8.87 18.90 5.51
N ILE A 227 8.15 17.78 5.37
CA ILE A 227 7.80 17.15 4.10
C ILE A 227 6.33 16.70 4.12
N ILE A 228 5.80 16.34 2.96
CA ILE A 228 4.47 15.77 2.82
C ILE A 228 4.59 14.23 2.86
N ALA A 229 3.89 13.57 3.80
CA ALA A 229 3.80 12.12 3.80
C ALA A 229 3.17 11.61 2.50
N LEU A 230 3.71 10.56 1.93
CA LEU A 230 3.16 9.98 0.71
C LEU A 230 2.06 8.96 1.01
N GLY A 231 2.24 8.11 2.02
CA GLY A 231 1.30 7.05 2.35
C GLY A 231 0.01 7.61 2.96
N ARG A 232 -1.10 6.99 2.60
CA ARG A 232 -2.43 7.27 3.15
C ARG A 232 -3.07 5.97 3.58
N ARG A 233 -3.61 5.97 4.80
CA ARG A 233 -4.29 4.85 5.40
C ARG A 233 -5.70 5.24 5.78
N PHE A 234 -6.65 4.40 5.40
CA PHE A 234 -8.07 4.61 5.69
C PHE A 234 -8.65 3.34 6.30
N VAL A 235 -9.48 3.50 7.31
CA VAL A 235 -10.24 2.39 7.89
C VAL A 235 -11.71 2.79 8.01
N ILE A 236 -12.56 2.00 7.37
CA ILE A 236 -14.01 2.11 7.50
C ILE A 236 -14.48 1.11 8.54
N LEU A 237 -15.21 1.60 9.52
CA LEU A 237 -15.85 0.79 10.54
C LEU A 237 -17.33 0.62 10.20
N ARG A 238 -17.73 -0.54 9.68
CA ARG A 238 -19.16 -0.78 9.45
C ARG A 238 -19.90 -0.77 10.80
N ALA A 239 -20.89 0.09 10.92
CA ALA A 239 -21.76 0.11 12.10
C ALA A 239 -22.52 -1.23 12.24
N ARG A 240 -22.88 -1.56 13.48
CA ARG A 240 -23.73 -2.70 13.81
C ARG A 240 -25.15 -2.46 13.30
#